data_d4af9521c96ff3e53282daaea77e5c47
#
_entry.id   d4af9521c96ff3e53282daaea77e5c47
#
_cell.length_a   1.000
_cell.length_b   1.000
_cell.length_c   1.000
_cell.angle_alpha   90.00
_cell.angle_beta   90.00
_cell.angle_gamma   90.00
#
_symmetry.space_group_name_H-M   'P 1'
#
loop_
_entity.id
_entity.type
_entity.pdbx_description
1 polymer ?
#
loop_
_entity_poly.entity_id
_entity_poly.type
_entity_poly.pdbx_seq_one_letter_code
_entity_poly.pdbx_strand_id
1 'polypeptide(L)'
;MRRMPSRPPSKLSLLTLPLAALAACATGQGSPAPATPSSGSFPGAGAATALPAPASGAFESLEGPLWVAAQSAVLFSDVVEKNGPAAHIYRFDPAARSYAVVPTPETSPTSTNGLAVDPQGRLIATERYNGRLVRIEPDGKLTVLASRWPAADGPALNAPNDVVVRADGNIYFTDSDWGVRTDVAHAPMAVYRVSPAGELSRVLELQKPNGIALSPDGTTLYVGSDTQAKVWRLPLDGGGAAGTPTLLIDGASVPDGFKVPDGICVDDAGNLYVTNNDDAVKAIVVFDPAGHLLGRIAIPFRPSNCTFGGADRRTMYVTTLHTVFELRVPTPGLP
;
A
#
# COMPACT_ATOMS: atom_id res chain seq x y z
N MET A 1 -26.50 42.25 51.71
CA MET A 1 -26.55 43.72 51.98
C MET A 1 -25.18 44.31 51.80
N ARG A 2 -25.14 45.50 51.16
CA ARG A 2 -24.07 46.48 50.88
C ARG A 2 -23.22 46.13 49.64
N ARG A 3 -23.57 46.64 48.48
CA ARG A 3 -23.45 47.95 47.81
C ARG A 3 -22.00 48.28 47.42
N MET A 4 -21.86 48.42 46.14
CA MET A 4 -20.78 49.08 45.39
C MET A 4 -20.49 50.51 45.87
N PRO A 5 -19.34 51.08 45.45
CA PRO A 5 -19.49 52.21 44.54
C PRO A 5 -18.51 52.22 43.33
N SER A 6 -18.91 53.09 42.46
CA SER A 6 -18.53 53.33 41.07
C SER A 6 -17.40 54.40 40.89
N ARG A 7 -16.60 54.22 39.84
CA ARG A 7 -16.04 55.20 38.88
C ARG A 7 -15.36 56.49 39.35
N PRO A 8 -14.40 57.09 38.57
CA PRO A 8 -14.57 57.54 37.16
C PRO A 8 -13.26 57.49 36.29
N PRO A 9 -13.32 58.06 35.02
CA PRO A 9 -12.36 57.83 33.98
C PRO A 9 -11.37 59.00 33.79
N SER A 10 -10.24 58.81 33.14
CA SER A 10 -9.42 59.90 32.61
C SER A 10 -8.75 59.52 31.29
N LYS A 11 -9.16 60.15 30.28
CA LYS A 11 -8.61 61.07 29.25
C LYS A 11 -7.47 60.57 28.39
N LEU A 12 -7.81 60.57 27.10
CA LEU A 12 -7.04 60.62 25.89
C LEU A 12 -5.80 61.56 25.94
N SER A 13 -4.71 61.18 25.31
CA SER A 13 -3.79 62.06 24.64
C SER A 13 -3.26 61.40 23.39
N LEU A 14 -3.63 61.99 22.26
CA LEU A 14 -3.04 61.76 20.94
C LEU A 14 -1.61 62.34 20.92
N LEU A 15 -0.66 61.54 20.46
CA LEU A 15 0.60 62.05 19.90
C LEU A 15 0.76 61.52 18.48
N THR A 16 0.65 62.43 17.55
CA THR A 16 0.98 62.24 16.13
C THR A 16 2.48 62.46 15.95
N LEU A 17 3.17 61.56 15.23
CA LEU A 17 4.46 61.77 14.61
C LEU A 17 4.55 61.02 13.29
N PRO A 18 5.39 61.46 12.31
CA PRO A 18 5.05 61.41 10.90
C PRO A 18 5.57 60.18 10.16
N LEU A 19 4.90 59.89 9.04
CA LEU A 19 5.28 58.93 8.02
C LEU A 19 6.62 59.29 7.40
N ALA A 20 7.59 58.38 7.46
CA ALA A 20 8.71 58.32 6.54
C ALA A 20 8.53 57.09 5.66
N ALA A 21 8.25 57.30 4.39
CA ALA A 21 8.17 56.28 3.37
C ALA A 21 9.57 55.76 3.03
N LEU A 22 9.85 54.50 3.29
CA LEU A 22 10.92 53.75 2.64
C LEU A 22 10.27 52.74 1.68
N ALA A 23 10.38 53.01 0.40
CA ALA A 23 10.09 52.09 -0.68
C ALA A 23 11.20 51.02 -0.69
N ALA A 24 10.89 49.82 -0.22
CA ALA A 24 11.69 48.63 -0.47
C ALA A 24 11.02 47.86 -1.59
N CYS A 25 11.65 47.79 -2.76
CA CYS A 25 11.32 46.83 -3.82
C CYS A 25 11.56 45.42 -3.30
N ALA A 26 10.50 44.75 -2.85
CA ALA A 26 10.49 43.28 -2.67
C ALA A 26 10.06 42.67 -4.00
N THR A 27 11.02 42.13 -4.75
CA THR A 27 10.72 41.18 -5.83
C THR A 27 10.11 39.93 -5.18
N GLY A 28 8.80 39.90 -5.15
CA GLY A 28 8.05 38.71 -4.73
C GLY A 28 8.26 37.60 -5.76
N GLN A 29 9.14 36.66 -5.45
CA GLN A 29 9.01 35.33 -6.04
C GLN A 29 7.76 34.71 -5.41
N GLY A 30 6.65 34.76 -6.13
CA GLY A 30 5.44 34.03 -5.78
C GLY A 30 5.78 32.55 -5.72
N SER A 31 5.49 31.93 -4.58
CA SER A 31 5.43 30.46 -4.51
C SER A 31 4.56 29.97 -5.68
N PRO A 32 4.98 28.94 -6.43
CA PRO A 32 4.14 28.39 -7.47
C PRO A 32 2.80 27.98 -6.86
N ALA A 33 1.72 28.45 -7.46
CA ALA A 33 0.37 28.01 -7.09
C ALA A 33 0.32 26.50 -7.16
N PRO A 34 -0.37 25.82 -6.22
CA PRO A 34 -0.54 24.37 -6.29
C PRO A 34 -1.13 24.02 -7.66
N ALA A 35 -0.49 23.08 -8.35
CA ALA A 35 -0.96 22.61 -9.66
C ALA A 35 -2.40 22.14 -9.52
N THR A 36 -3.26 22.61 -10.42
CA THR A 36 -4.66 22.16 -10.49
C THR A 36 -4.65 20.64 -10.75
N PRO A 37 -5.32 19.83 -9.94
CA PRO A 37 -5.31 18.38 -10.14
C PRO A 37 -5.86 18.05 -11.53
N SER A 38 -5.06 17.43 -12.38
CA SER A 38 -5.53 16.98 -13.68
C SER A 38 -6.25 15.64 -13.53
N SER A 39 -7.49 15.57 -13.98
CA SER A 39 -8.24 14.32 -14.11
C SER A 39 -7.76 13.44 -15.28
N GLY A 40 -6.73 13.89 -16.01
CA GLY A 40 -6.22 13.27 -17.21
C GLY A 40 -5.35 12.02 -16.98
N SER A 41 -4.92 11.40 -18.08
CA SER A 41 -3.99 10.27 -18.06
C SER A 41 -2.66 10.66 -17.43
N PHE A 42 -2.04 9.73 -16.69
CA PHE A 42 -0.71 9.94 -16.10
C PHE A 42 0.34 10.08 -17.22
N PRO A 43 1.08 11.19 -17.27
CA PRO A 43 1.99 11.47 -18.38
C PRO A 43 3.12 10.43 -18.50
N GLY A 44 3.37 9.95 -19.71
CA GLY A 44 4.46 9.03 -20.00
C GLY A 44 4.18 7.56 -19.63
N ALA A 45 3.02 7.24 -19.08
CA ALA A 45 2.62 5.85 -18.92
C ALA A 45 2.22 5.22 -20.27
N GLY A 46 2.69 4.00 -20.52
CA GLY A 46 2.28 3.19 -21.68
C GLY A 46 0.90 2.59 -21.50
N ALA A 47 0.36 2.05 -22.59
CA ALA A 47 -0.88 1.27 -22.53
C ALA A 47 -0.63 -0.07 -21.81
N ALA A 48 -1.62 -0.51 -21.03
CA ALA A 48 -1.59 -1.80 -20.37
C ALA A 48 -1.80 -2.94 -21.40
N THR A 49 -0.87 -3.89 -21.40
CA THR A 49 -0.90 -5.07 -22.28
C THR A 49 -1.06 -6.32 -21.42
N ALA A 50 -2.03 -7.16 -21.74
CA ALA A 50 -2.25 -8.41 -21.02
C ALA A 50 -1.08 -9.38 -21.22
N LEU A 51 -0.65 -10.04 -20.16
CA LEU A 51 0.26 -11.19 -20.27
C LEU A 51 -0.48 -12.38 -20.89
N PRO A 52 0.24 -13.35 -21.47
CA PRO A 52 -0.39 -14.56 -22.00
C PRO A 52 -1.18 -15.30 -20.89
N ALA A 53 -2.23 -16.01 -21.27
CA ALA A 53 -2.93 -16.87 -20.33
C ALA A 53 -2.03 -18.05 -19.90
N PRO A 54 -2.15 -18.56 -18.67
CA PRO A 54 -1.42 -19.76 -18.27
C PRO A 54 -1.96 -21.01 -18.99
N ALA A 55 -1.08 -21.97 -19.22
CA ALA A 55 -1.48 -23.24 -19.85
C ALA A 55 -2.47 -24.06 -19.00
N SER A 56 -2.51 -23.81 -17.70
CA SER A 56 -3.40 -24.47 -16.73
C SER A 56 -4.86 -23.99 -16.78
N GLY A 57 -5.16 -22.95 -17.56
CA GLY A 57 -6.50 -22.35 -17.61
C GLY A 57 -6.54 -20.92 -17.12
N ALA A 58 -7.69 -20.45 -16.63
CA ALA A 58 -7.85 -19.10 -16.10
C ALA A 58 -7.42 -19.04 -14.63
N PHE A 59 -6.88 -17.91 -14.23
CA PHE A 59 -6.70 -17.54 -12.81
C PHE A 59 -8.05 -17.21 -12.16
N GLU A 60 -8.14 -17.38 -10.85
CA GLU A 60 -9.36 -17.04 -10.10
C GLU A 60 -9.34 -15.61 -9.55
N SER A 61 -8.30 -15.24 -8.81
CA SER A 61 -8.16 -13.89 -8.24
C SER A 61 -6.70 -13.59 -7.95
N LEU A 62 -6.09 -12.76 -8.77
CA LEU A 62 -4.66 -12.49 -8.67
C LEU A 62 -4.37 -11.36 -7.70
N GLU A 63 -3.32 -11.58 -6.86
CA GLU A 63 -2.90 -10.66 -5.82
C GLU A 63 -1.38 -10.70 -5.59
N GLY A 64 -0.89 -9.74 -4.80
CA GLY A 64 0.46 -9.69 -4.26
C GLY A 64 1.57 -9.82 -5.30
N PRO A 65 1.55 -9.06 -6.41
CA PRO A 65 2.61 -9.15 -7.40
C PRO A 65 3.92 -8.64 -6.79
N LEU A 66 4.99 -9.42 -7.01
CA LEU A 66 6.32 -9.16 -6.48
C LEU A 66 7.37 -9.38 -7.55
N TRP A 67 8.18 -8.37 -7.85
CA TRP A 67 9.36 -8.54 -8.70
C TRP A 67 10.53 -9.11 -7.89
N VAL A 68 11.01 -10.28 -8.27
CA VAL A 68 12.21 -10.90 -7.68
C VAL A 68 13.38 -10.67 -8.61
N ALA A 69 14.15 -9.63 -8.35
CA ALA A 69 15.27 -9.19 -9.21
C ALA A 69 16.31 -10.30 -9.44
N ALA A 70 16.65 -11.08 -8.40
CA ALA A 70 17.59 -12.20 -8.49
C ALA A 70 17.12 -13.31 -9.45
N GLN A 71 15.82 -13.39 -9.72
CA GLN A 71 15.22 -14.38 -10.63
C GLN A 71 14.77 -13.76 -11.96
N SER A 72 14.87 -12.42 -12.10
CA SER A 72 14.29 -11.66 -13.22
C SER A 72 12.85 -12.08 -13.53
N ALA A 73 12.03 -12.26 -12.51
CA ALA A 73 10.69 -12.81 -12.60
C ALA A 73 9.71 -12.08 -11.71
N VAL A 74 8.43 -12.15 -12.08
CA VAL A 74 7.32 -11.70 -11.24
C VAL A 74 6.71 -12.91 -10.55
N LEU A 75 6.56 -12.84 -9.23
CA LEU A 75 5.72 -13.74 -8.46
C LEU A 75 4.36 -13.08 -8.23
N PHE A 76 3.31 -13.85 -8.10
CA PHE A 76 2.01 -13.40 -7.66
C PHE A 76 1.17 -14.56 -7.13
N SER A 77 0.24 -14.24 -6.25
CA SER A 77 -0.69 -15.21 -5.67
C SER A 77 -1.93 -15.36 -6.57
N ASP A 78 -2.41 -16.58 -6.74
CA ASP A 78 -3.77 -16.86 -7.21
C ASP A 78 -4.61 -17.22 -5.98
N VAL A 79 -5.40 -16.27 -5.51
CA VAL A 79 -6.22 -16.39 -4.30
C VAL A 79 -7.51 -17.10 -4.67
N VAL A 80 -7.63 -18.35 -4.25
CA VAL A 80 -8.84 -19.14 -4.49
C VAL A 80 -9.81 -19.05 -3.30
N GLU A 81 -11.08 -19.28 -3.56
CA GLU A 81 -12.11 -19.34 -2.53
C GLU A 81 -11.89 -20.54 -1.60
N LYS A 82 -12.40 -20.45 -0.37
CA LYS A 82 -12.17 -21.36 0.76
C LYS A 82 -12.32 -22.86 0.42
N ASN A 83 -13.11 -23.23 -0.57
CA ASN A 83 -13.36 -24.60 -1.00
C ASN A 83 -12.89 -24.88 -2.43
N GLY A 84 -12.12 -23.96 -3.01
CA GLY A 84 -11.56 -24.08 -4.35
C GLY A 84 -10.34 -25.03 -4.41
N PRO A 85 -9.75 -25.20 -5.61
CA PRO A 85 -8.49 -25.89 -5.76
C PRO A 85 -7.39 -25.20 -4.95
N ALA A 86 -6.27 -25.89 -4.74
CA ALA A 86 -5.15 -25.33 -3.98
C ALA A 86 -4.71 -24.00 -4.61
N ALA A 87 -4.65 -22.94 -3.77
CA ALA A 87 -4.08 -21.67 -4.17
C ALA A 87 -2.60 -21.83 -4.51
N HIS A 88 -2.15 -21.10 -5.52
CA HIS A 88 -0.77 -21.20 -5.97
C HIS A 88 -0.10 -19.84 -5.97
N ILE A 89 1.21 -19.84 -5.69
CA ILE A 89 2.09 -18.76 -6.08
C ILE A 89 2.60 -19.09 -7.49
N TYR A 90 2.33 -18.20 -8.42
CA TYR A 90 2.85 -18.31 -9.78
C TYR A 90 4.13 -17.49 -9.93
N ARG A 91 5.04 -18.01 -10.74
CA ARG A 91 6.21 -17.31 -11.24
C ARG A 91 6.03 -17.07 -12.73
N PHE A 92 6.03 -15.82 -13.16
CA PHE A 92 6.06 -15.42 -14.54
C PHE A 92 7.49 -15.05 -14.97
N ASP A 93 7.96 -15.64 -16.04
CA ASP A 93 9.22 -15.31 -16.69
C ASP A 93 8.97 -14.36 -17.87
N PRO A 94 9.35 -13.06 -17.75
CA PRO A 94 9.10 -12.10 -18.82
C PRO A 94 9.85 -12.40 -20.12
N ALA A 95 11.03 -13.01 -20.06
CA ALA A 95 11.82 -13.34 -21.24
C ALA A 95 11.23 -14.55 -21.99
N ALA A 96 10.83 -15.57 -21.25
CA ALA A 96 10.22 -16.77 -21.81
C ALA A 96 8.71 -16.62 -22.08
N ARG A 97 8.07 -15.58 -21.55
CA ARG A 97 6.60 -15.35 -21.58
C ARG A 97 5.82 -16.55 -21.07
N SER A 98 6.30 -17.18 -20.01
CA SER A 98 5.74 -18.42 -19.47
C SER A 98 5.58 -18.39 -17.97
N TYR A 99 4.69 -19.26 -17.48
CA TYR A 99 4.38 -19.42 -16.06
C TYR A 99 4.91 -20.74 -15.51
N ALA A 100 5.29 -20.74 -14.24
CA ALA A 100 5.53 -21.91 -13.43
C ALA A 100 4.88 -21.73 -12.05
N VAL A 101 4.42 -22.82 -11.45
CA VAL A 101 3.97 -22.83 -10.06
C VAL A 101 5.19 -22.88 -9.16
N VAL A 102 5.24 -21.99 -8.15
CA VAL A 102 6.25 -22.07 -7.09
C VAL A 102 5.92 -23.23 -6.18
N PRO A 103 6.80 -24.23 -6.02
CA PRO A 103 6.54 -25.33 -5.13
C PRO A 103 6.38 -24.86 -3.68
N THR A 104 5.28 -25.21 -3.05
CA THR A 104 5.07 -25.05 -1.60
C THR A 104 4.80 -26.44 -1.01
N PRO A 105 5.41 -26.81 0.12
CA PRO A 105 5.35 -28.18 0.62
C PRO A 105 4.03 -28.59 1.27
N GLU A 106 3.20 -27.62 1.58
CA GLU A 106 1.90 -27.89 2.19
C GLU A 106 0.86 -28.24 1.13
N THR A 107 0.26 -29.42 1.29
CA THR A 107 -0.88 -29.89 0.49
C THR A 107 -2.20 -29.17 0.87
N SER A 108 -2.17 -28.33 1.90
CA SER A 108 -3.30 -27.51 2.29
C SER A 108 -3.36 -26.26 1.40
N PRO A 109 -4.55 -25.81 0.99
CA PRO A 109 -4.66 -24.60 0.19
C PRO A 109 -4.04 -23.43 0.95
N THR A 110 -2.83 -23.05 0.55
CA THR A 110 -2.21 -21.81 0.98
C THR A 110 -2.90 -20.69 0.22
N SER A 111 -3.89 -20.08 0.80
CA SER A 111 -4.50 -18.90 0.21
C SER A 111 -3.58 -17.70 0.43
N THR A 112 -2.40 -17.71 -0.21
CA THR A 112 -1.49 -16.59 -0.17
C THR A 112 -2.13 -15.39 -0.86
N ASN A 113 -1.84 -14.20 -0.33
CA ASN A 113 -2.27 -12.92 -0.90
C ASN A 113 -1.03 -12.04 -1.15
N GLY A 114 -0.66 -11.15 -0.25
CA GLY A 114 0.53 -10.33 -0.38
C GLY A 114 1.83 -11.13 -0.31
N LEU A 115 2.79 -10.75 -1.13
CA LEU A 115 4.13 -11.34 -1.19
C LEU A 115 5.20 -10.25 -1.03
N ALA A 116 6.27 -10.57 -0.31
CA ALA A 116 7.46 -9.73 -0.19
C ALA A 116 8.72 -10.59 -0.07
N VAL A 117 9.89 -9.98 -0.19
CA VAL A 117 11.19 -10.64 0.04
C VAL A 117 11.85 -10.01 1.25
N ASP A 118 12.38 -10.83 2.16
CA ASP A 118 13.17 -10.33 3.27
C ASP A 118 14.62 -10.01 2.84
N PRO A 119 15.41 -9.31 3.68
CA PRO A 119 16.80 -8.96 3.34
C PRO A 119 17.72 -10.15 3.07
N GLN A 120 17.31 -11.37 3.43
CA GLN A 120 18.03 -12.63 3.13
C GLN A 120 17.53 -13.30 1.84
N GLY A 121 16.61 -12.66 1.11
CA GLY A 121 16.05 -13.19 -0.14
C GLY A 121 14.99 -14.29 0.07
N ARG A 122 14.44 -14.45 1.29
CA ARG A 122 13.41 -15.43 1.59
C ARG A 122 12.03 -14.82 1.34
N LEU A 123 11.12 -15.62 0.82
CA LEU A 123 9.77 -15.17 0.50
C LEU A 123 8.92 -15.07 1.77
N ILE A 124 8.32 -13.92 1.98
CA ILE A 124 7.29 -13.66 3.00
C ILE A 124 5.95 -13.66 2.30
N ALA A 125 4.96 -14.29 2.91
CA ALA A 125 3.60 -14.35 2.37
C ALA A 125 2.55 -14.17 3.47
N THR A 126 1.50 -13.45 3.15
CA THR A 126 0.28 -13.46 3.95
C THR A 126 -0.59 -14.63 3.50
N GLU A 127 -1.17 -15.36 4.45
CA GLU A 127 -2.10 -16.46 4.18
C GLU A 127 -3.50 -16.10 4.70
N ARG A 128 -4.35 -15.71 3.78
CA ARG A 128 -5.69 -15.19 4.05
C ARG A 128 -6.56 -16.17 4.85
N TYR A 129 -6.75 -17.38 4.38
CA TYR A 129 -7.64 -18.35 5.05
C TYR A 129 -7.02 -19.01 6.28
N ASN A 130 -5.70 -19.10 6.33
CA ASN A 130 -5.02 -19.63 7.50
C ASN A 130 -4.88 -18.60 8.62
N GLY A 131 -5.15 -17.30 8.32
CA GLY A 131 -5.04 -16.21 9.29
C GLY A 131 -3.61 -16.08 9.82
N ARG A 132 -2.61 -16.13 8.94
CA ARG A 132 -1.20 -16.09 9.37
C ARG A 132 -0.28 -15.37 8.38
N LEU A 133 0.82 -14.85 8.90
CA LEU A 133 1.98 -14.42 8.14
C LEU A 133 3.03 -15.53 8.19
N VAL A 134 3.57 -15.89 7.05
CA VAL A 134 4.56 -16.97 6.94
C VAL A 134 5.81 -16.52 6.19
N ARG A 135 6.92 -17.22 6.44
CA ARG A 135 8.11 -17.19 5.63
C ARG A 135 8.30 -18.55 4.96
N ILE A 136 8.52 -18.52 3.66
CA ILE A 136 8.82 -19.72 2.87
C ILE A 136 10.34 -19.85 2.83
N GLU A 137 10.86 -20.90 3.44
CA GLU A 137 12.28 -21.16 3.51
C GLU A 137 12.81 -21.71 2.17
N PRO A 138 14.13 -21.62 1.89
CA PRO A 138 14.71 -22.14 0.63
C PRO A 138 14.47 -23.64 0.38
N ASP A 139 14.27 -24.45 1.44
CA ASP A 139 13.91 -25.87 1.34
C ASP A 139 12.39 -26.08 1.17
N GLY A 140 11.65 -24.99 1.03
CA GLY A 140 10.21 -24.97 0.85
C GLY A 140 9.40 -25.05 2.15
N LYS A 141 9.98 -25.27 3.31
CA LYS A 141 9.23 -25.29 4.58
C LYS A 141 8.63 -23.94 4.90
N LEU A 142 7.53 -23.96 5.65
CA LEU A 142 6.87 -22.76 6.15
C LEU A 142 7.25 -22.49 7.60
N THR A 143 7.73 -21.28 7.88
CA THR A 143 7.89 -20.74 9.23
C THR A 143 6.77 -19.75 9.51
N VAL A 144 5.92 -20.02 10.49
CA VAL A 144 4.87 -19.07 10.91
C VAL A 144 5.51 -17.94 11.70
N LEU A 145 5.36 -16.72 11.21
CA LEU A 145 5.86 -15.50 11.83
C LEU A 145 4.83 -14.84 12.76
N ALA A 146 3.55 -14.90 12.38
CA ALA A 146 2.43 -14.39 13.17
C ALA A 146 1.15 -15.13 12.81
N SER A 147 0.31 -15.41 13.80
CA SER A 147 -1.03 -16.03 13.60
C SER A 147 -2.05 -15.59 14.66
N ARG A 148 -1.60 -14.96 15.74
CA ARG A 148 -2.42 -14.53 16.89
C ARG A 148 -1.88 -13.24 17.48
N TRP A 149 -2.76 -12.43 18.08
CA TRP A 149 -2.37 -11.19 18.74
C TRP A 149 -3.27 -10.98 20.01
N PRO A 150 -2.76 -10.42 21.13
CA PRO A 150 -1.39 -9.89 21.32
C PRO A 150 -0.32 -10.96 21.66
N ALA A 151 -0.72 -12.18 21.94
CA ALA A 151 0.18 -13.26 22.32
C ALA A 151 -0.24 -14.58 21.64
N ALA A 152 0.56 -15.64 21.79
CA ALA A 152 0.33 -16.93 21.14
C ALA A 152 -1.00 -17.61 21.52
N ASP A 153 -1.56 -17.27 22.67
CA ASP A 153 -2.88 -17.71 23.17
C ASP A 153 -4.02 -16.71 22.89
N GLY A 154 -3.69 -15.56 22.29
CA GLY A 154 -4.65 -14.53 21.91
C GLY A 154 -5.59 -14.95 20.78
N PRO A 155 -6.55 -14.06 20.40
CA PRO A 155 -7.40 -14.29 19.25
C PRO A 155 -6.59 -14.43 17.96
N ALA A 156 -7.12 -15.18 16.99
CA ALA A 156 -6.49 -15.38 15.70
C ALA A 156 -6.43 -14.07 14.90
N LEU A 157 -5.42 -13.92 14.07
CA LEU A 157 -5.46 -12.91 13.00
C LEU A 157 -6.67 -13.20 12.10
N ASN A 158 -7.16 -12.18 11.42
CA ASN A 158 -8.32 -12.29 10.55
C ASN A 158 -7.95 -12.98 9.22
N ALA A 159 -7.69 -12.18 8.21
CA ALA A 159 -7.27 -12.62 6.90
C ALA A 159 -6.14 -11.69 6.41
N PRO A 160 -4.88 -11.93 6.83
CA PRO A 160 -3.74 -11.14 6.41
C PRO A 160 -3.74 -10.95 4.90
N ASN A 161 -3.62 -9.69 4.46
CA ASN A 161 -3.85 -9.31 3.08
C ASN A 161 -2.54 -8.93 2.39
N ASP A 162 -2.00 -7.75 2.61
CA ASP A 162 -0.81 -7.28 1.92
C ASP A 162 0.39 -7.11 2.88
N VAL A 163 1.62 -7.10 2.35
CA VAL A 163 2.84 -7.13 3.17
C VAL A 163 3.98 -6.38 2.52
N VAL A 164 4.74 -5.65 3.33
CA VAL A 164 6.03 -5.08 2.92
C VAL A 164 7.12 -5.40 3.94
N VAL A 165 8.37 -5.48 3.48
CA VAL A 165 9.54 -5.70 4.32
C VAL A 165 10.47 -4.50 4.19
N ARG A 166 10.80 -3.88 5.33
CA ARG A 166 11.78 -2.80 5.41
C ARG A 166 13.21 -3.38 5.35
N ALA A 167 14.17 -2.61 4.87
CA ALA A 167 15.56 -3.04 4.71
C ALA A 167 16.24 -3.52 6.01
N ASP A 168 15.76 -3.10 7.18
CA ASP A 168 16.23 -3.56 8.49
C ASP A 168 15.59 -4.87 8.96
N GLY A 169 14.68 -5.47 8.16
CA GLY A 169 13.99 -6.72 8.46
C GLY A 169 12.68 -6.55 9.23
N ASN A 170 12.21 -5.34 9.50
CA ASN A 170 10.85 -5.13 9.97
C ASN A 170 9.85 -5.48 8.89
N ILE A 171 8.83 -6.28 9.23
CA ILE A 171 7.76 -6.70 8.33
C ILE A 171 6.48 -6.02 8.77
N TYR A 172 5.81 -5.32 7.85
CA TYR A 172 4.49 -4.73 8.09
C TYR A 172 3.47 -5.42 7.20
N PHE A 173 2.31 -5.73 7.75
CA PHE A 173 1.25 -6.36 6.99
C PHE A 173 -0.12 -5.87 7.43
N THR A 174 -1.06 -5.91 6.53
CA THR A 174 -2.47 -5.58 6.78
C THR A 174 -3.24 -6.85 7.12
N ASP A 175 -4.16 -6.74 8.08
CA ASP A 175 -5.02 -7.83 8.50
C ASP A 175 -6.48 -7.37 8.49
N SER A 176 -7.24 -7.88 7.53
CA SER A 176 -8.63 -7.54 7.26
C SER A 176 -9.54 -8.74 7.46
N ASP A 177 -10.85 -8.54 7.42
CA ASP A 177 -11.84 -9.60 7.59
C ASP A 177 -12.32 -10.25 6.27
N TRP A 178 -11.49 -10.22 5.22
CA TRP A 178 -11.80 -10.84 3.93
C TRP A 178 -11.75 -12.37 4.02
N GLY A 179 -12.92 -13.01 4.06
CA GLY A 179 -13.02 -14.46 4.10
C GLY A 179 -12.51 -15.09 5.40
N VAL A 180 -12.67 -14.40 6.52
CA VAL A 180 -12.28 -14.90 7.85
C VAL A 180 -12.99 -16.19 8.23
N ARG A 181 -12.33 -16.96 9.06
CA ARG A 181 -12.92 -18.10 9.74
C ARG A 181 -13.93 -17.61 10.77
N THR A 182 -15.12 -18.17 10.78
CA THR A 182 -16.19 -17.80 11.71
C THR A 182 -16.23 -18.64 12.99
N ASP A 183 -15.34 -19.63 13.09
CA ASP A 183 -15.28 -20.60 14.18
C ASP A 183 -14.34 -20.23 15.33
N VAL A 184 -13.65 -19.09 15.21
CA VAL A 184 -12.68 -18.60 16.19
C VAL A 184 -12.86 -17.10 16.47
N ALA A 185 -12.40 -16.67 17.65
CA ALA A 185 -12.30 -15.24 17.95
C ALA A 185 -11.15 -14.61 17.17
N HIS A 186 -11.38 -13.42 16.67
CA HIS A 186 -10.43 -12.68 15.85
C HIS A 186 -9.85 -11.46 16.57
N ALA A 187 -8.59 -11.15 16.25
CA ALA A 187 -7.93 -9.90 16.60
C ALA A 187 -8.61 -8.71 15.87
N PRO A 188 -8.44 -7.47 16.34
CA PRO A 188 -8.90 -6.31 15.60
C PRO A 188 -8.30 -6.24 14.20
N MET A 189 -9.09 -5.81 13.20
CA MET A 189 -8.55 -5.42 11.89
C MET A 189 -7.52 -4.31 12.09
N ALA A 190 -6.33 -4.51 11.59
CA ALA A 190 -5.23 -3.58 11.85
C ALA A 190 -4.08 -3.75 10.85
N VAL A 191 -3.16 -2.80 10.90
CA VAL A 191 -1.79 -2.99 10.45
C VAL A 191 -1.00 -3.56 11.61
N TYR A 192 -0.25 -4.62 11.36
CA TYR A 192 0.65 -5.25 12.31
C TYR A 192 2.09 -5.17 11.84
N ARG A 193 3.02 -5.28 12.79
CA ARG A 193 4.46 -5.33 12.55
C ARG A 193 5.07 -6.53 13.25
N VAL A 194 5.89 -7.28 12.53
CA VAL A 194 6.82 -8.26 13.10
C VAL A 194 8.21 -7.64 13.08
N SER A 195 8.83 -7.50 14.25
CA SER A 195 10.19 -6.97 14.35
C SER A 195 11.22 -8.00 13.86
N PRO A 196 12.49 -7.59 13.61
CA PRO A 196 13.58 -8.53 13.30
C PRO A 196 13.83 -9.57 14.41
N ALA A 197 13.43 -9.27 15.65
CA ALA A 197 13.47 -10.21 16.78
C ALA A 197 12.28 -11.17 16.83
N GLY A 198 11.31 -11.05 15.91
CA GLY A 198 10.10 -11.87 15.87
C GLY A 198 8.95 -11.39 16.76
N GLU A 199 9.03 -10.17 17.30
CA GLU A 199 7.99 -9.60 18.14
C GLU A 199 6.85 -9.02 17.31
N LEU A 200 5.62 -9.48 17.56
CA LEU A 200 4.41 -8.97 16.91
C LEU A 200 3.84 -7.79 17.69
N SER A 201 3.60 -6.69 17.00
CA SER A 201 2.95 -5.50 17.55
C SER A 201 1.88 -4.95 16.61
N ARG A 202 0.84 -4.33 17.17
CA ARG A 202 -0.18 -3.62 16.40
C ARG A 202 0.30 -2.19 16.14
N VAL A 203 0.24 -1.78 14.88
CA VAL A 203 0.71 -0.47 14.40
C VAL A 203 -0.45 0.53 14.33
N LEU A 204 -1.55 0.14 13.69
CA LEU A 204 -2.71 1.00 13.46
C LEU A 204 -3.97 0.15 13.38
N GLU A 205 -4.95 0.41 14.23
CA GLU A 205 -6.29 -0.15 14.07
C GLU A 205 -7.03 0.61 12.97
N LEU A 206 -7.46 -0.10 11.94
CA LEU A 206 -8.04 0.49 10.75
C LEU A 206 -9.11 -0.44 10.18
N GLN A 207 -10.19 0.13 9.69
CA GLN A 207 -11.24 -0.63 9.02
C GLN A 207 -10.78 -1.05 7.62
N LYS A 208 -10.87 -2.34 7.31
CA LYS A 208 -10.50 -2.90 6.00
C LYS A 208 -9.15 -2.37 5.48
N PRO A 209 -8.05 -2.49 6.26
CA PRO A 209 -6.75 -2.14 5.73
C PRO A 209 -6.41 -3.11 4.59
N ASN A 210 -5.90 -2.56 3.48
CA ASN A 210 -5.62 -3.32 2.26
C ASN A 210 -4.16 -3.07 1.83
N GLY A 211 -3.90 -2.42 0.71
CA GLY A 211 -2.57 -2.19 0.22
C GLY A 211 -1.66 -1.46 1.22
N ILE A 212 -0.40 -1.85 1.25
CA ILE A 212 0.62 -1.31 2.13
C ILE A 212 1.93 -1.12 1.38
N ALA A 213 2.61 0.02 1.59
CA ALA A 213 3.88 0.33 0.93
C ALA A 213 4.80 1.16 1.82
N LEU A 214 6.10 1.16 1.51
CA LEU A 214 7.09 2.02 2.14
C LEU A 214 7.52 3.14 1.19
N SER A 215 7.90 4.29 1.76
CA SER A 215 8.63 5.32 1.02
C SER A 215 10.01 4.82 0.58
N PRO A 216 10.65 5.44 -0.44
CA PRO A 216 11.96 5.00 -0.93
C PRO A 216 13.06 4.95 0.13
N ASP A 217 13.00 5.82 1.12
CA ASP A 217 13.93 5.86 2.26
C ASP A 217 13.53 4.96 3.43
N GLY A 218 12.37 4.29 3.34
CA GLY A 218 11.84 3.42 4.38
C GLY A 218 11.44 4.14 5.67
N THR A 219 11.24 5.47 5.63
CA THR A 219 10.87 6.25 6.82
C THR A 219 9.37 6.54 6.92
N THR A 220 8.61 6.19 5.91
CA THR A 220 7.14 6.35 5.89
C THR A 220 6.47 5.05 5.45
N LEU A 221 5.45 4.65 6.18
CA LEU A 221 4.53 3.57 5.81
C LEU A 221 3.23 4.16 5.27
N TYR A 222 2.80 3.70 4.10
CA TYR A 222 1.53 4.04 3.48
C TYR A 222 0.56 2.88 3.61
N VAL A 223 -0.70 3.16 3.93
CA VAL A 223 -1.73 2.13 4.10
C VAL A 223 -3.05 2.60 3.50
N GLY A 224 -3.62 1.78 2.62
CA GLY A 224 -4.96 1.97 2.08
C GLY A 224 -6.04 1.39 3.01
N SER A 225 -7.19 2.04 3.05
CA SER A 225 -8.42 1.51 3.63
C SER A 225 -9.49 1.46 2.55
N ASP A 226 -9.82 0.25 2.12
CA ASP A 226 -10.76 -0.03 1.05
C ASP A 226 -12.12 0.67 1.28
N THR A 227 -12.83 0.31 2.34
CA THR A 227 -14.19 0.81 2.59
C THR A 227 -14.26 2.28 2.96
N GLN A 228 -13.15 2.89 3.36
CA GLN A 228 -13.08 4.31 3.68
C GLN A 228 -12.64 5.17 2.50
N ALA A 229 -12.18 4.56 1.41
CA ALA A 229 -11.58 5.25 0.27
C ALA A 229 -10.45 6.22 0.70
N LYS A 230 -9.55 5.77 1.58
CA LYS A 230 -8.51 6.61 2.19
C LYS A 230 -7.16 5.95 2.12
N VAL A 231 -6.12 6.79 2.04
CA VAL A 231 -4.73 6.35 2.24
C VAL A 231 -4.14 7.15 3.40
N TRP A 232 -3.56 6.42 4.34
CA TRP A 232 -2.89 6.96 5.52
C TRP A 232 -1.39 6.88 5.35
N ARG A 233 -0.66 7.81 5.97
CA ARG A 233 0.79 7.74 6.11
C ARG A 233 1.18 7.76 7.58
N LEU A 234 2.19 6.96 7.94
CA LEU A 234 2.74 6.83 9.27
C LEU A 234 4.25 7.03 9.20
N PRO A 235 4.83 7.99 9.93
CA PRO A 235 6.29 8.08 10.03
C PRO A 235 6.82 6.88 10.80
N LEU A 236 7.97 6.34 10.37
CA LEU A 236 8.66 5.25 11.03
C LEU A 236 9.97 5.76 11.65
N ASP A 237 10.24 5.37 12.89
CA ASP A 237 11.51 5.65 13.52
C ASP A 237 12.64 4.72 13.03
N GLY A 238 13.87 4.90 13.56
CA GLY A 238 15.03 4.09 13.22
C GLY A 238 14.88 2.60 13.54
N GLY A 239 14.03 2.24 14.51
CA GLY A 239 13.73 0.86 14.90
C GLY A 239 12.49 0.28 14.20
N GLY A 240 11.83 1.06 13.35
CA GLY A 240 10.63 0.68 12.63
C GLY A 240 9.32 0.81 13.43
N ALA A 241 9.35 1.48 14.60
CA ALA A 241 8.10 1.81 15.28
C ALA A 241 7.39 2.98 14.58
N ALA A 242 6.07 2.86 14.45
CA ALA A 242 5.27 3.87 13.78
C ALA A 242 4.87 5.00 14.74
N GLY A 243 4.97 6.24 14.25
CA GLY A 243 4.45 7.43 14.89
C GLY A 243 2.97 7.67 14.58
N THR A 244 2.52 8.89 14.83
CA THR A 244 1.10 9.26 14.67
C THR A 244 0.67 9.20 13.19
N PRO A 245 -0.39 8.45 12.86
CA PRO A 245 -0.92 8.38 11.50
C PRO A 245 -1.51 9.72 11.08
N THR A 246 -1.35 10.08 9.82
CA THR A 246 -1.99 11.24 9.20
C THR A 246 -2.67 10.82 7.91
N LEU A 247 -3.85 11.37 7.65
CA LEU A 247 -4.56 11.16 6.38
C LEU A 247 -3.77 11.82 5.25
N LEU A 248 -3.41 11.04 4.24
CA LEU A 248 -2.69 11.53 3.05
C LEU A 248 -3.64 11.77 1.89
N ILE A 249 -4.53 10.81 1.61
CA ILE A 249 -5.51 10.89 0.52
C ILE A 249 -6.89 10.62 1.09
N ASP A 250 -7.82 11.55 0.82
CA ASP A 250 -9.26 11.35 1.03
C ASP A 250 -9.92 11.17 -0.34
N GLY A 251 -10.43 9.98 -0.60
CA GLY A 251 -11.07 9.65 -1.87
C GLY A 251 -12.24 10.54 -2.24
N ALA A 252 -12.92 11.11 -1.24
CA ALA A 252 -14.01 12.06 -1.47
C ALA A 252 -13.54 13.36 -2.13
N SER A 253 -12.26 13.70 -2.01
CA SER A 253 -11.65 14.88 -2.63
C SER A 253 -10.96 14.61 -3.95
N VAL A 254 -10.89 13.33 -4.38
CA VAL A 254 -10.24 12.94 -5.64
C VAL A 254 -11.23 13.04 -6.80
N PRO A 255 -11.00 13.93 -7.79
CA PRO A 255 -11.88 14.05 -8.95
C PRO A 255 -12.07 12.72 -9.68
N ASP A 256 -13.22 12.54 -10.34
CA ASP A 256 -13.55 11.38 -11.19
C ASP A 256 -13.51 10.00 -10.50
N GLY A 257 -13.54 10.00 -9.17
CA GLY A 257 -13.69 8.79 -8.36
C GLY A 257 -12.36 8.13 -7.96
N PHE A 258 -12.25 7.89 -6.66
CA PHE A 258 -11.25 7.04 -6.03
C PHE A 258 -11.97 6.41 -4.84
N LYS A 259 -12.38 5.15 -4.95
CA LYS A 259 -13.35 4.56 -4.03
C LYS A 259 -12.85 3.34 -3.28
N VAL A 260 -12.05 2.51 -3.95
CA VAL A 260 -11.63 1.22 -3.44
C VAL A 260 -10.11 1.10 -3.59
N PRO A 261 -9.32 1.83 -2.75
CA PRO A 261 -7.88 1.66 -2.73
C PRO A 261 -7.53 0.23 -2.31
N ASP A 262 -6.93 -0.50 -3.25
CA ASP A 262 -6.47 -1.86 -3.04
C ASP A 262 -4.93 -1.86 -2.91
N GLY A 263 -4.16 -2.48 -3.77
CA GLY A 263 -2.70 -2.47 -3.69
C GLY A 263 -2.07 -1.09 -3.88
N ILE A 264 -0.89 -0.90 -3.30
CA ILE A 264 -0.09 0.33 -3.39
C ILE A 264 1.33 -0.03 -3.77
N CYS A 265 1.88 0.60 -4.81
CA CYS A 265 3.31 0.59 -5.09
C CYS A 265 3.87 2.02 -5.20
N VAL A 266 5.19 2.17 -5.01
CA VAL A 266 5.85 3.48 -4.89
C VAL A 266 7.02 3.53 -5.86
N ASP A 267 7.23 4.65 -6.56
CA ASP A 267 8.38 4.87 -7.41
C ASP A 267 9.56 5.54 -6.68
N ASP A 268 10.72 5.63 -7.35
CA ASP A 268 11.94 6.23 -6.77
C ASP A 268 11.77 7.73 -6.44
N ALA A 269 10.79 8.41 -7.03
CA ALA A 269 10.44 9.79 -6.70
C ALA A 269 9.48 9.89 -5.49
N GLY A 270 9.01 8.76 -4.98
CA GLY A 270 8.05 8.66 -3.88
C GLY A 270 6.59 8.82 -4.33
N ASN A 271 6.31 8.82 -5.63
CA ASN A 271 4.92 8.84 -6.10
C ASN A 271 4.22 7.52 -5.77
N LEU A 272 2.97 7.62 -5.31
CA LEU A 272 2.14 6.49 -4.96
C LEU A 272 1.27 6.10 -6.16
N TYR A 273 1.34 4.85 -6.55
CA TYR A 273 0.49 4.21 -7.54
C TYR A 273 -0.51 3.33 -6.79
N VAL A 274 -1.74 3.81 -6.65
CA VAL A 274 -2.78 3.13 -5.89
C VAL A 274 -3.77 2.51 -6.86
N THR A 275 -3.94 1.21 -6.79
CA THR A 275 -4.96 0.53 -7.58
C THR A 275 -6.35 0.90 -7.05
N ASN A 276 -7.25 1.28 -7.97
CA ASN A 276 -8.64 1.57 -7.64
C ASN A 276 -9.52 0.42 -8.13
N ASN A 277 -9.81 -0.51 -7.24
CA ASN A 277 -10.54 -1.74 -7.52
C ASN A 277 -12.06 -1.49 -7.63
N ASP A 278 -12.45 -0.55 -8.50
CA ASP A 278 -13.84 -0.12 -8.73
C ASP A 278 -14.25 -0.37 -10.19
N ASP A 279 -15.47 -0.86 -10.41
CA ASP A 279 -15.94 -1.19 -11.76
C ASP A 279 -16.18 0.04 -12.63
N ALA A 280 -16.47 1.18 -12.03
CA ALA A 280 -16.71 2.41 -12.76
C ALA A 280 -15.41 3.12 -13.16
N VAL A 281 -14.35 2.96 -12.35
CA VAL A 281 -13.04 3.59 -12.58
C VAL A 281 -11.93 2.55 -12.42
N LYS A 282 -11.71 1.78 -13.47
CA LYS A 282 -10.68 0.73 -13.55
C LYS A 282 -9.33 1.37 -13.85
N ALA A 283 -8.63 1.81 -12.84
CA ALA A 283 -7.40 2.56 -13.03
C ALA A 283 -6.42 2.38 -11.87
N ILE A 284 -5.16 2.61 -12.12
CA ILE A 284 -4.20 3.01 -11.10
C ILE A 284 -4.26 4.53 -11.00
N VAL A 285 -4.46 5.04 -9.80
CA VAL A 285 -4.49 6.48 -9.52
C VAL A 285 -3.14 6.87 -8.94
N VAL A 286 -2.48 7.85 -9.56
CA VAL A 286 -1.11 8.22 -9.21
C VAL A 286 -1.13 9.53 -8.45
N PHE A 287 -0.46 9.55 -7.30
CA PHE A 287 -0.33 10.72 -6.43
C PHE A 287 1.14 11.04 -6.17
N ASP A 288 1.44 12.31 -5.94
CA ASP A 288 2.75 12.71 -5.43
C ASP A 288 2.91 12.35 -3.93
N PRO A 289 4.11 12.47 -3.34
CA PRO A 289 4.34 12.19 -1.92
C PRO A 289 3.54 13.05 -0.95
N ALA A 290 3.00 14.18 -1.41
CA ALA A 290 2.11 15.06 -0.63
C ALA A 290 0.62 14.67 -0.75
N GLY A 291 0.29 13.70 -1.61
CA GLY A 291 -1.08 13.22 -1.85
C GLY A 291 -1.83 14.00 -2.95
N HIS A 292 -1.16 14.83 -3.75
CA HIS A 292 -1.80 15.50 -4.88
C HIS A 292 -1.90 14.54 -6.07
N LEU A 293 -3.05 14.54 -6.73
CA LEU A 293 -3.31 13.73 -7.91
C LEU A 293 -2.40 14.14 -9.07
N LEU A 294 -1.62 13.20 -9.59
CA LEU A 294 -0.79 13.38 -10.79
C LEU A 294 -1.48 12.89 -12.07
N GLY A 295 -2.38 11.91 -11.96
CA GLY A 295 -3.12 11.37 -13.09
C GLY A 295 -3.57 9.93 -12.88
N ARG A 296 -4.03 9.28 -13.95
CA ARG A 296 -4.53 7.91 -13.93
C ARG A 296 -3.93 7.09 -15.06
N ILE A 297 -3.78 5.79 -14.78
CA ILE A 297 -3.42 4.78 -15.78
C ILE A 297 -4.60 3.84 -15.91
N ALA A 298 -5.26 3.88 -17.06
CA ALA A 298 -6.41 3.02 -17.33
C ALA A 298 -5.98 1.55 -17.43
N ILE A 299 -6.67 0.67 -16.73
CA ILE A 299 -6.49 -0.78 -16.79
C ILE A 299 -7.79 -1.39 -17.33
N PRO A 300 -7.74 -2.36 -18.26
CA PRO A 300 -8.96 -2.91 -18.86
C PRO A 300 -9.92 -3.58 -17.88
N PHE A 301 -9.39 -4.12 -16.77
CA PHE A 301 -10.15 -4.75 -15.67
C PHE A 301 -9.84 -4.05 -14.34
N ARG A 302 -10.62 -4.37 -13.29
CA ARG A 302 -10.36 -3.88 -11.92
C ARG A 302 -8.96 -4.30 -11.48
N PRO A 303 -8.03 -3.36 -11.25
CA PRO A 303 -6.71 -3.69 -10.75
C PRO A 303 -6.79 -4.00 -9.25
N SER A 304 -6.19 -5.11 -8.84
CA SER A 304 -6.08 -5.48 -7.42
C SER A 304 -4.78 -4.97 -6.81
N ASN A 305 -3.63 -5.23 -7.45
CA ASN A 305 -2.34 -4.82 -6.89
C ASN A 305 -1.32 -4.53 -7.99
N CYS A 306 -0.14 -4.00 -7.65
CA CYS A 306 0.91 -3.65 -8.59
C CYS A 306 2.31 -3.89 -8.03
N THR A 307 3.28 -4.05 -8.93
CA THR A 307 4.71 -4.06 -8.60
C THR A 307 5.51 -3.49 -9.77
N PHE A 308 6.69 -2.95 -9.47
CA PHE A 308 7.64 -2.53 -10.49
C PHE A 308 8.69 -3.62 -10.73
N GLY A 309 9.04 -3.83 -11.98
CA GLY A 309 10.03 -4.82 -12.37
C GLY A 309 10.75 -4.49 -13.67
N GLY A 310 11.46 -5.50 -14.20
CA GLY A 310 12.38 -5.31 -15.31
C GLY A 310 13.75 -4.79 -14.85
N ALA A 311 14.75 -4.88 -15.71
CA ALA A 311 16.11 -4.47 -15.37
C ALA A 311 16.25 -2.98 -15.02
N ASP A 312 15.40 -2.14 -15.61
CA ASP A 312 15.36 -0.69 -15.37
C ASP A 312 14.26 -0.27 -14.38
N ARG A 313 13.52 -1.22 -13.81
CA ARG A 313 12.42 -1.00 -12.87
C ARG A 313 11.31 -0.06 -13.40
N ARG A 314 11.16 0.01 -14.73
CA ARG A 314 10.15 0.84 -15.42
C ARG A 314 9.04 0.01 -16.06
N THR A 315 9.00 -1.28 -15.83
CA THR A 315 7.87 -2.12 -16.19
C THR A 315 7.00 -2.31 -14.96
N MET A 316 5.78 -1.85 -15.01
CA MET A 316 4.79 -2.12 -13.98
C MET A 316 4.01 -3.38 -14.35
N TYR A 317 3.87 -4.28 -13.40
CA TYR A 317 2.98 -5.44 -13.49
C TYR A 317 1.79 -5.20 -12.59
N VAL A 318 0.59 -5.41 -13.12
CA VAL A 318 -0.67 -5.12 -12.46
C VAL A 318 -1.53 -6.37 -12.45
N THR A 319 -1.86 -6.85 -11.27
CA THR A 319 -2.81 -7.96 -11.09
C THR A 319 -4.25 -7.45 -11.20
N THR A 320 -5.11 -8.31 -11.73
CA THR A 320 -6.56 -8.18 -11.74
C THR A 320 -7.16 -9.52 -11.35
N LEU A 321 -8.49 -9.68 -11.37
CA LEU A 321 -9.08 -10.99 -11.03
C LEU A 321 -8.49 -12.14 -11.83
N HIS A 322 -8.36 -11.99 -13.15
CA HIS A 322 -8.08 -13.13 -14.04
C HIS A 322 -6.87 -12.92 -14.96
N THR A 323 -6.20 -11.79 -14.85
CA THR A 323 -5.16 -11.41 -15.83
C THR A 323 -4.10 -10.52 -15.15
N VAL A 324 -2.85 -10.72 -15.50
CA VAL A 324 -1.78 -9.77 -15.19
C VAL A 324 -1.57 -8.88 -16.40
N PHE A 325 -1.46 -7.59 -16.19
CA PHE A 325 -1.08 -6.61 -17.21
C PHE A 325 0.35 -6.14 -16.98
N GLU A 326 1.02 -5.80 -18.06
CA GLU A 326 2.29 -5.09 -18.04
C GLU A 326 2.17 -3.77 -18.79
N LEU A 327 2.86 -2.75 -18.32
CA LEU A 327 2.96 -1.44 -18.95
C LEU A 327 4.28 -0.75 -18.60
N ARG A 328 4.66 0.25 -19.43
CA ARG A 328 5.84 1.07 -19.13
C ARG A 328 5.43 2.30 -18.34
N VAL A 329 6.28 2.71 -17.42
CA VAL A 329 6.11 3.93 -16.61
C VAL A 329 7.33 4.83 -16.71
N PRO A 330 7.15 6.16 -16.54
CA PRO A 330 8.23 7.12 -16.75
C PRO A 330 9.32 7.09 -15.68
N THR A 331 8.96 6.71 -14.44
CA THR A 331 9.87 6.68 -13.29
C THR A 331 10.15 5.25 -12.88
N PRO A 332 11.40 4.88 -12.54
CA PRO A 332 11.70 3.57 -11.96
C PRO A 332 10.97 3.43 -10.62
N GLY A 333 10.45 2.25 -10.33
CA GLY A 333 9.77 2.00 -9.07
C GLY A 333 10.59 1.17 -8.08
N LEU A 334 10.11 1.10 -6.86
CA LEU A 334 10.61 0.17 -5.86
C LEU A 334 10.08 -1.23 -6.20
N PRO A 335 10.94 -2.25 -6.17
CA PRO A 335 10.54 -3.62 -6.45
C PRO A 335 9.71 -4.23 -5.31
#